data_d4e2c1325579cbf25e8476259c594085
#
_entry.id   d4e2c1325579cbf25e8476259c594085
#
_cell.length_a   1.000
_cell.length_b   1.000
_cell.length_c   1.000
_cell.angle_alpha   90.00
_cell.angle_beta   90.00
_cell.angle_gamma   90.00
#
_symmetry.space_group_name_H-M   'P 1'
#
loop_
_entity.id
_entity.type
_entity.pdbx_description
1 polymer ?
#
loop_
_entity_poly.entity_id
_entity_poly.type
_entity_poly.pdbx_seq_one_letter_code
_entity_poly.pdbx_strand_id
1 'polypeptide(L)'
;MHFHLPKPLHGWREFAGEVGIIVIGVLIALGFEAIVADWQWHEKSKAAVDALRPELAANFLYASEMAIAVPCVDQQLANLEDRVASSGAELNPAPQYSEAIYARYTYRAPSREWPDQVWDAMIVEGVTSHLDPALRRRLARAYNLLSMNRATNHGTDAIAYRLQLLARPVPLDPTSRNHLIEEIEEARGDFDDMKLRSEQALRMIDLSGLAPAQRDVDAALAVSGTVKFCRAHGIALGKAEPRS
;
A
#
# COMPACT_ATOMS: atom_id res chain seq x y z
N MET A 1 -36.17 -62.48 15.51
CA MET A 1 -35.53 -61.83 14.35
C MET A 1 -34.25 -62.58 14.06
N HIS A 2 -34.21 -63.39 12.98
CA HIS A 2 -32.99 -64.07 12.56
C HIS A 2 -32.19 -63.20 11.65
N PHE A 3 -31.07 -62.67 12.13
CA PHE A 3 -30.07 -61.98 11.31
C PHE A 3 -29.37 -63.04 10.45
N HIS A 4 -29.72 -63.14 9.17
CA HIS A 4 -28.93 -63.90 8.20
C HIS A 4 -27.69 -63.03 7.84
N LEU A 5 -26.54 -63.35 8.43
CA LEU A 5 -25.26 -62.92 7.94
C LEU A 5 -25.01 -63.53 6.56
N PRO A 6 -24.81 -62.76 5.50
CA PRO A 6 -24.48 -63.39 4.21
C PRO A 6 -23.16 -64.15 4.36
N LYS A 7 -23.18 -65.45 4.01
CA LYS A 7 -21.95 -66.26 3.92
C LYS A 7 -21.07 -65.67 2.83
N PRO A 8 -19.76 -65.45 3.05
CA PRO A 8 -18.85 -65.08 1.99
C PRO A 8 -18.85 -66.26 0.95
N LEU A 9 -19.36 -65.93 -0.22
CA LEU A 9 -19.63 -66.98 -1.27
C LEU A 9 -18.36 -67.41 -2.01
N HIS A 10 -17.20 -66.76 -1.82
CA HIS A 10 -15.99 -67.05 -2.57
C HIS A 10 -14.73 -66.81 -1.71
N GLY A 11 -13.61 -67.45 -2.10
CA GLY A 11 -12.40 -67.47 -1.30
C GLY A 11 -11.75 -66.09 -1.14
N TRP A 12 -10.83 -65.94 -0.15
CA TRP A 12 -10.10 -64.71 0.17
C TRP A 12 -9.54 -63.95 -1.04
N ARG A 13 -9.21 -64.67 -2.11
CA ARG A 13 -8.68 -64.06 -3.35
C ARG A 13 -9.73 -63.25 -4.13
N GLU A 14 -10.97 -63.71 -4.20
CA GLU A 14 -12.08 -63.02 -4.84
C GLU A 14 -12.50 -61.81 -4.01
N PHE A 15 -12.62 -61.92 -2.69
CA PHE A 15 -12.86 -60.80 -1.78
C PHE A 15 -11.79 -59.75 -1.91
N ALA A 16 -10.51 -60.11 -1.93
CA ALA A 16 -9.41 -59.15 -2.13
C ALA A 16 -9.47 -58.48 -3.51
N GLY A 17 -9.93 -59.17 -4.55
CA GLY A 17 -10.13 -58.61 -5.88
C GLY A 17 -11.26 -57.57 -5.90
N GLU A 18 -12.41 -57.85 -5.29
CA GLU A 18 -13.55 -56.95 -5.20
C GLU A 18 -13.18 -55.68 -4.38
N VAL A 19 -12.55 -55.85 -3.22
CA VAL A 19 -12.05 -54.71 -2.43
C VAL A 19 -11.01 -53.91 -3.20
N GLY A 20 -10.12 -54.59 -3.93
CA GLY A 20 -9.11 -53.92 -4.77
C GLY A 20 -9.71 -53.01 -5.85
N ILE A 21 -10.75 -53.51 -6.54
CA ILE A 21 -11.45 -52.70 -7.58
C ILE A 21 -12.14 -51.50 -6.96
N ILE A 22 -12.78 -51.62 -5.79
CA ILE A 22 -13.42 -50.52 -5.09
C ILE A 22 -12.37 -49.48 -4.67
N VAL A 23 -11.27 -49.92 -4.08
CA VAL A 23 -10.17 -49.02 -3.65
C VAL A 23 -9.57 -48.26 -4.85
N ILE A 24 -9.31 -48.97 -5.96
CA ILE A 24 -8.79 -48.32 -7.18
C ILE A 24 -9.81 -47.32 -7.71
N GLY A 25 -11.10 -47.64 -7.76
CA GLY A 25 -12.16 -46.72 -8.20
C GLY A 25 -12.20 -45.43 -7.35
N VAL A 26 -12.12 -45.57 -6.02
CA VAL A 26 -12.09 -44.43 -5.11
C VAL A 26 -10.81 -43.60 -5.31
N LEU A 27 -9.65 -44.22 -5.44
CA LEU A 27 -8.39 -43.51 -5.68
C LEU A 27 -8.40 -42.74 -7.02
N ILE A 28 -9.00 -43.33 -8.07
CA ILE A 28 -9.16 -42.62 -9.35
C ILE A 28 -10.11 -41.43 -9.19
N ALA A 29 -11.24 -41.59 -8.51
CA ALA A 29 -12.19 -40.51 -8.28
C ALA A 29 -11.56 -39.35 -7.49
N LEU A 30 -10.87 -39.67 -6.39
CA LEU A 30 -10.15 -38.66 -5.58
C LEU A 30 -9.02 -37.98 -6.37
N GLY A 31 -8.32 -38.73 -7.25
CA GLY A 31 -7.30 -38.16 -8.12
C GLY A 31 -7.88 -37.17 -9.13
N PHE A 32 -9.02 -37.50 -9.75
CA PHE A 32 -9.70 -36.53 -10.64
C PHE A 32 -10.22 -35.31 -9.90
N GLU A 33 -10.79 -35.49 -8.71
CA GLU A 33 -11.26 -34.38 -7.88
C GLU A 33 -10.11 -33.43 -7.54
N ALA A 34 -8.94 -33.94 -7.16
CA ALA A 34 -7.75 -33.14 -6.87
C ALA A 34 -7.27 -32.32 -8.09
N ILE A 35 -7.28 -32.95 -9.29
CA ILE A 35 -6.89 -32.27 -10.54
C ILE A 35 -7.88 -31.13 -10.87
N VAL A 36 -9.18 -31.39 -10.75
CA VAL A 36 -10.21 -30.37 -11.01
C VAL A 36 -10.11 -29.24 -10.00
N ALA A 37 -9.89 -29.53 -8.73
CA ALA A 37 -9.70 -28.53 -7.68
C ALA A 37 -8.47 -27.66 -7.93
N ASP A 38 -7.33 -28.26 -8.31
CA ASP A 38 -6.10 -27.53 -8.63
C ASP A 38 -6.29 -26.60 -9.83
N TRP A 39 -6.95 -27.07 -10.89
CA TRP A 39 -7.29 -26.24 -12.05
C TRP A 39 -8.21 -25.07 -11.68
N GLN A 40 -9.24 -25.30 -10.86
CA GLN A 40 -10.14 -24.25 -10.39
C GLN A 40 -9.40 -23.18 -9.58
N TRP A 41 -8.50 -23.59 -8.69
CA TRP A 41 -7.66 -22.66 -7.92
C TRP A 41 -6.71 -21.87 -8.82
N HIS A 42 -6.15 -22.49 -9.85
CA HIS A 42 -5.30 -21.79 -10.81
C HIS A 42 -6.06 -20.67 -11.52
N GLU A 43 -7.26 -20.95 -12.06
CA GLU A 43 -8.10 -19.97 -12.73
C GLU A 43 -8.56 -18.86 -11.76
N LYS A 44 -8.98 -19.23 -10.54
CA LYS A 44 -9.37 -18.26 -9.50
C LYS A 44 -8.21 -17.34 -9.12
N SER A 45 -7.02 -17.88 -8.96
CA SER A 45 -5.82 -17.10 -8.62
C SER A 45 -5.43 -16.13 -9.72
N LYS A 46 -5.52 -16.56 -10.97
CA LYS A 46 -5.25 -15.71 -12.14
C LYS A 46 -6.24 -14.55 -12.22
N ALA A 47 -7.53 -14.84 -12.10
CA ALA A 47 -8.58 -13.80 -12.11
C ALA A 47 -8.40 -12.80 -10.97
N ALA A 48 -8.03 -13.27 -9.78
CA ALA A 48 -7.78 -12.42 -8.63
C ALA A 48 -6.55 -11.51 -8.82
N VAL A 49 -5.45 -12.02 -9.40
CA VAL A 49 -4.29 -11.21 -9.75
C VAL A 49 -4.64 -10.15 -10.80
N ASP A 50 -5.47 -10.48 -11.79
CA ASP A 50 -5.91 -9.51 -12.77
C ASP A 50 -6.82 -8.42 -12.15
N ALA A 51 -7.68 -8.78 -11.21
CA ALA A 51 -8.48 -7.84 -10.42
C ALA A 51 -7.64 -6.95 -9.50
N LEU A 52 -6.48 -7.44 -9.03
CA LEU A 52 -5.55 -6.71 -8.18
C LEU A 52 -4.76 -5.62 -8.93
N ARG A 53 -4.57 -5.75 -10.24
CA ARG A 53 -3.74 -4.82 -11.05
C ARG A 53 -4.13 -3.35 -10.92
N PRO A 54 -5.41 -2.94 -10.99
CA PRO A 54 -5.79 -1.54 -10.82
C PRO A 54 -5.44 -0.98 -9.44
N GLU A 55 -5.63 -1.78 -8.38
CA GLU A 55 -5.29 -1.40 -7.01
C GLU A 55 -3.77 -1.24 -6.83
N LEU A 56 -2.99 -2.20 -7.35
CA LEU A 56 -1.52 -2.09 -7.35
C LEU A 56 -1.03 -0.90 -8.18
N ALA A 57 -1.65 -0.61 -9.31
CA ALA A 57 -1.30 0.54 -10.13
C ALA A 57 -1.54 1.85 -9.38
N ALA A 58 -2.69 2.01 -8.70
CA ALA A 58 -2.97 3.17 -7.87
C ALA A 58 -1.93 3.33 -6.74
N ASN A 59 -1.65 2.27 -6.00
CA ASN A 59 -0.65 2.26 -4.95
C ASN A 59 0.76 2.58 -5.46
N PHE A 60 1.12 2.05 -6.63
CA PHE A 60 2.40 2.34 -7.28
C PHE A 60 2.53 3.84 -7.63
N LEU A 61 1.46 4.44 -8.15
CA LEU A 61 1.42 5.87 -8.47
C LEU A 61 1.55 6.73 -7.20
N TYR A 62 0.85 6.37 -6.12
CA TYR A 62 0.92 7.08 -4.84
C TYR A 62 2.31 6.97 -4.21
N ALA A 63 2.91 5.79 -4.25
CA ALA A 63 4.27 5.57 -3.78
C ALA A 63 5.31 6.35 -4.61
N SER A 64 5.12 6.41 -5.93
CA SER A 64 5.98 7.19 -6.83
C SER A 64 5.87 8.69 -6.56
N GLU A 65 4.65 9.20 -6.33
CA GLU A 65 4.44 10.60 -5.96
C GLU A 65 5.12 10.91 -4.61
N MET A 66 4.93 10.06 -3.60
CA MET A 66 5.56 10.23 -2.29
C MET A 66 7.09 10.27 -2.40
N ALA A 67 7.69 9.32 -3.12
CA ALA A 67 9.13 9.23 -3.29
C ALA A 67 9.75 10.50 -3.91
N ILE A 68 9.07 11.13 -4.87
CA ILE A 68 9.59 12.35 -5.53
C ILE A 68 9.17 13.65 -4.88
N ALA A 69 8.03 13.69 -4.16
CA ALA A 69 7.50 14.92 -3.56
C ALA A 69 8.11 15.23 -2.19
N VAL A 70 8.54 14.22 -1.44
CA VAL A 70 9.02 14.43 -0.05
C VAL A 70 10.17 15.44 0.07
N PRO A 71 11.19 15.48 -0.79
CA PRO A 71 12.20 16.56 -0.69
C PRO A 71 11.62 17.97 -0.81
N CYS A 72 10.57 18.15 -1.60
CA CYS A 72 9.85 19.42 -1.67
C CYS A 72 9.04 19.70 -0.40
N VAL A 73 8.42 18.66 0.18
CA VAL A 73 7.68 18.79 1.46
C VAL A 73 8.63 19.17 2.59
N ASP A 74 9.77 18.47 2.68
CA ASP A 74 10.82 18.74 3.67
C ASP A 74 11.32 20.19 3.60
N GLN A 75 11.59 20.70 2.40
CA GLN A 75 12.01 22.11 2.22
C GLN A 75 10.93 23.10 2.67
N GLN A 76 9.65 22.81 2.44
CA GLN A 76 8.55 23.65 2.92
C GLN A 76 8.46 23.64 4.45
N LEU A 77 8.58 22.46 5.07
CA LEU A 77 8.56 22.30 6.52
C LEU A 77 9.77 22.96 7.16
N ALA A 78 10.97 22.83 6.59
CA ALA A 78 12.17 23.54 7.04
C ALA A 78 11.98 25.07 6.99
N ASN A 79 11.35 25.60 5.94
CA ASN A 79 11.03 27.02 5.86
C ASN A 79 10.01 27.47 6.93
N LEU A 80 9.09 26.61 7.34
CA LEU A 80 8.17 26.88 8.46
C LEU A 80 8.90 26.87 9.79
N GLU A 81 9.81 25.92 10.00
CA GLU A 81 10.66 25.84 11.18
C GLU A 81 11.54 27.09 11.35
N ASP A 82 12.24 27.49 10.28
CA ASP A 82 13.05 28.71 10.27
C ASP A 82 12.21 29.95 10.61
N ARG A 83 10.97 29.99 10.12
CA ARG A 83 10.04 31.11 10.41
C ARG A 83 9.66 31.13 11.89
N VAL A 84 9.33 29.98 12.48
CA VAL A 84 9.03 29.86 13.93
C VAL A 84 10.25 30.21 14.76
N ALA A 85 11.43 29.73 14.38
CA ALA A 85 12.68 29.96 15.10
C ALA A 85 13.11 31.46 15.05
N SER A 86 12.96 32.11 13.90
CA SER A 86 13.37 33.51 13.70
C SER A 86 12.33 34.56 14.14
N SER A 87 11.09 34.16 14.46
CA SER A 87 10.05 35.05 14.94
C SER A 87 10.38 35.62 16.34
N GLY A 88 9.95 36.86 16.63
CA GLY A 88 10.08 37.48 17.94
C GLY A 88 9.06 36.94 18.99
N ALA A 89 8.49 37.86 19.76
CA ALA A 89 7.41 37.53 20.71
C ALA A 89 6.06 37.21 20.02
N GLU A 90 5.96 37.49 18.74
CA GLU A 90 4.82 37.19 17.89
C GLU A 90 5.30 36.48 16.63
N LEU A 91 4.54 35.46 16.18
CA LEU A 91 4.84 34.71 14.97
C LEU A 91 4.69 35.58 13.72
N ASN A 92 5.69 35.58 12.86
CA ASN A 92 5.61 36.14 11.52
C ASN A 92 4.82 35.13 10.63
N PRO A 93 3.58 35.47 10.18
CA PRO A 93 2.70 34.51 9.53
C PRO A 93 3.29 33.87 8.27
N ALA A 94 3.07 32.57 8.13
CA ALA A 94 3.41 31.82 6.92
C ALA A 94 2.42 32.11 5.78
N PRO A 95 2.86 32.07 4.51
CA PRO A 95 1.93 32.12 3.39
C PRO A 95 0.97 30.94 3.42
N GLN A 96 -0.27 31.17 3.00
CA GLN A 96 -1.26 30.10 2.81
C GLN A 96 -1.38 29.77 1.33
N TYR A 97 -1.38 28.50 1.04
CA TYR A 97 -1.65 27.97 -0.29
C TYR A 97 -3.08 27.45 -0.33
N SER A 98 -3.87 27.87 -1.30
CA SER A 98 -5.22 27.38 -1.48
C SER A 98 -5.30 26.58 -2.77
N GLU A 99 -5.80 25.34 -2.70
CA GLU A 99 -6.31 24.66 -3.88
C GLU A 99 -7.82 24.89 -3.99
N ALA A 100 -8.15 25.34 -5.14
CA ALA A 100 -9.44 25.55 -5.80
C ALA A 100 -10.73 25.61 -4.99
N ILE A 101 -10.95 25.06 -3.80
CA ILE A 101 -12.28 25.20 -3.20
C ILE A 101 -12.34 25.25 -1.66
N TYR A 102 -11.55 24.51 -0.88
CA TYR A 102 -11.86 24.41 0.57
C TYR A 102 -10.68 24.27 1.54
N ALA A 103 -9.48 23.97 1.11
CA ALA A 103 -8.36 23.73 2.03
C ALA A 103 -7.26 24.80 1.89
N ARG A 104 -6.93 25.41 3.01
CA ARG A 104 -5.80 26.34 3.13
C ARG A 104 -4.72 25.64 3.91
N TYR A 105 -3.55 25.47 3.31
CA TYR A 105 -2.41 24.81 3.92
C TYR A 105 -1.23 25.77 4.04
N THR A 106 -0.41 25.61 5.07
CA THR A 106 0.87 26.31 5.21
C THR A 106 2.00 25.58 4.45
N TYR A 107 1.80 24.31 4.10
CA TYR A 107 2.65 23.53 3.21
C TYR A 107 1.80 22.56 2.37
N ARG A 108 2.34 22.10 1.25
CA ARG A 108 1.67 21.16 0.34
C ARG A 108 2.36 19.81 0.35
N ALA A 109 1.64 18.77 0.72
CA ALA A 109 2.11 17.39 0.74
C ALA A 109 1.12 16.45 0.00
N PRO A 110 1.56 15.27 -0.48
CA PRO A 110 0.64 14.23 -0.93
C PRO A 110 -0.16 13.69 0.25
N SER A 111 -1.48 13.58 0.09
CA SER A 111 -2.36 12.81 0.99
C SER A 111 -3.09 11.78 0.15
N ARG A 112 -2.98 10.47 0.49
CA ARG A 112 -3.45 9.35 -0.33
C ARG A 112 -4.09 8.27 0.53
N GLU A 113 -5.11 7.60 -0.02
CA GLU A 113 -5.89 6.59 0.72
C GLU A 113 -5.18 5.23 0.83
N TRP A 114 -4.27 4.90 -0.08
CA TRP A 114 -3.54 3.61 -0.10
C TRP A 114 -4.50 2.40 -0.08
N PRO A 115 -5.23 2.11 -1.18
CA PRO A 115 -6.25 1.06 -1.23
C PRO A 115 -5.66 -0.35 -1.08
N ASP A 116 -6.39 -1.23 -0.39
CA ASP A 116 -6.00 -2.63 -0.12
C ASP A 116 -7.20 -3.60 -0.16
N GLN A 117 -8.36 -3.14 -0.60
CA GLN A 117 -9.60 -3.90 -0.51
C GLN A 117 -9.56 -5.20 -1.33
N VAL A 118 -8.94 -5.18 -2.51
CA VAL A 118 -8.81 -6.37 -3.36
C VAL A 118 -7.80 -7.36 -2.74
N TRP A 119 -6.68 -6.86 -2.22
CA TRP A 119 -5.69 -7.68 -1.54
C TRP A 119 -6.28 -8.35 -0.29
N ASP A 120 -7.01 -7.63 0.53
CA ASP A 120 -7.67 -8.15 1.72
C ASP A 120 -8.73 -9.21 1.36
N ALA A 121 -9.52 -8.97 0.32
CA ALA A 121 -10.45 -9.97 -0.20
C ALA A 121 -9.73 -11.26 -0.62
N MET A 122 -8.60 -11.19 -1.32
CA MET A 122 -7.78 -12.34 -1.70
C MET A 122 -7.26 -13.13 -0.48
N ILE A 123 -6.93 -12.45 0.61
CA ILE A 123 -6.53 -13.10 1.87
C ILE A 123 -7.72 -13.84 2.48
N VAL A 124 -8.86 -13.16 2.64
CA VAL A 124 -10.07 -13.72 3.25
C VAL A 124 -10.60 -14.93 2.45
N GLU A 125 -10.54 -14.87 1.13
CA GLU A 125 -10.96 -15.96 0.25
C GLU A 125 -9.94 -17.10 0.12
N GLY A 126 -8.78 -17.00 0.76
CA GLY A 126 -7.71 -17.99 0.72
C GLY A 126 -6.94 -18.07 -0.59
N VAL A 127 -7.19 -17.16 -1.56
CA VAL A 127 -6.54 -17.15 -2.87
C VAL A 127 -5.04 -16.97 -2.74
N THR A 128 -4.59 -16.19 -1.77
CA THR A 128 -3.16 -15.92 -1.55
C THR A 128 -2.33 -17.17 -1.27
N SER A 129 -2.94 -18.24 -0.72
CA SER A 129 -2.26 -19.50 -0.47
C SER A 129 -1.95 -20.29 -1.75
N HIS A 130 -2.66 -19.99 -2.85
CA HIS A 130 -2.50 -20.62 -4.16
C HIS A 130 -1.68 -19.79 -5.14
N LEU A 131 -1.19 -18.63 -4.74
CA LEU A 131 -0.24 -17.84 -5.54
C LEU A 131 1.16 -18.47 -5.51
N ASP A 132 1.94 -18.18 -6.56
CA ASP A 132 3.37 -18.47 -6.52
C ASP A 132 3.99 -17.93 -5.22
N PRO A 133 4.78 -18.73 -4.48
CA PRO A 133 5.33 -18.30 -3.19
C PRO A 133 6.18 -17.05 -3.22
N ALA A 134 6.91 -16.77 -4.33
CA ALA A 134 7.71 -15.56 -4.47
C ALA A 134 6.82 -14.34 -4.73
N LEU A 135 5.82 -14.47 -5.60
CA LEU A 135 4.81 -13.44 -5.85
C LEU A 135 4.07 -13.07 -4.56
N ARG A 136 3.56 -14.08 -3.84
CA ARG A 136 2.86 -13.89 -2.56
C ARG A 136 3.71 -13.10 -1.56
N ARG A 137 4.98 -13.47 -1.37
CA ARG A 137 5.88 -12.75 -0.44
C ARG A 137 6.11 -11.30 -0.83
N ARG A 138 6.28 -11.03 -2.14
CA ARG A 138 6.49 -9.67 -2.65
C ARG A 138 5.26 -8.80 -2.43
N LEU A 139 4.08 -9.31 -2.80
CA LEU A 139 2.81 -8.60 -2.58
C LEU A 139 2.53 -8.37 -1.10
N ALA A 140 2.65 -9.39 -0.25
CA ALA A 140 2.47 -9.25 1.18
C ALA A 140 3.40 -8.20 1.79
N ARG A 141 4.68 -8.15 1.34
CA ARG A 141 5.62 -7.12 1.79
C ARG A 141 5.23 -5.73 1.29
N ALA A 142 4.82 -5.60 0.03
CA ALA A 142 4.35 -4.33 -0.52
C ALA A 142 3.15 -3.79 0.27
N TYR A 143 2.10 -4.59 0.44
CA TYR A 143 0.89 -4.19 1.16
C TYR A 143 1.14 -3.87 2.64
N ASN A 144 2.07 -4.57 3.31
CA ASN A 144 2.47 -4.21 4.66
C ASN A 144 3.10 -2.81 4.73
N LEU A 145 3.98 -2.47 3.78
CA LEU A 145 4.58 -1.13 3.71
C LEU A 145 3.54 -0.04 3.39
N LEU A 146 2.60 -0.33 2.48
CA LEU A 146 1.52 0.58 2.10
C LEU A 146 0.54 0.81 3.26
N SER A 147 0.24 -0.22 4.05
CA SER A 147 -0.62 -0.08 5.25
C SER A 147 0.04 0.79 6.33
N MET A 148 1.36 0.69 6.50
CA MET A 148 2.11 1.58 7.38
C MET A 148 2.06 3.03 6.86
N ASN A 149 2.18 3.26 5.55
CA ASN A 149 2.03 4.58 4.96
C ASN A 149 0.63 5.16 5.17
N ARG A 150 -0.42 4.34 5.05
CA ARG A 150 -1.80 4.77 5.35
C ARG A 150 -1.93 5.24 6.81
N ALA A 151 -1.41 4.48 7.75
CA ALA A 151 -1.46 4.84 9.16
C ALA A 151 -0.72 6.16 9.44
N THR A 152 0.49 6.33 8.90
CA THR A 152 1.28 7.57 9.05
C THR A 152 0.59 8.75 8.36
N ASN A 153 -0.03 8.56 7.17
CA ASN A 153 -0.71 9.63 6.45
C ASN A 153 -1.85 10.27 7.27
N HIS A 154 -2.59 9.48 8.04
CA HIS A 154 -3.61 10.03 8.95
C HIS A 154 -2.99 10.93 10.04
N GLY A 155 -1.82 10.58 10.54
CA GLY A 155 -1.05 11.41 11.49
C GLY A 155 -0.61 12.73 10.87
N THR A 156 -0.01 12.68 9.70
CA THR A 156 0.47 13.89 8.98
C THR A 156 -0.67 14.84 8.61
N ASP A 157 -1.85 14.33 8.25
CA ASP A 157 -3.03 15.16 8.01
C ASP A 157 -3.45 15.92 9.28
N ALA A 158 -3.44 15.26 10.45
CA ALA A 158 -3.74 15.91 11.72
C ALA A 158 -2.72 17.00 12.08
N ILE A 159 -1.43 16.74 11.86
CA ILE A 159 -0.37 17.75 12.05
C ILE A 159 -0.59 18.94 11.09
N ALA A 160 -0.91 18.69 9.82
CA ALA A 160 -1.17 19.72 8.84
C ALA A 160 -2.30 20.68 9.28
N TYR A 161 -3.36 20.17 9.91
CA TYR A 161 -4.42 21.00 10.49
C TYR A 161 -3.90 21.86 11.63
N ARG A 162 -3.08 21.35 12.54
CA ARG A 162 -2.51 22.12 13.64
C ARG A 162 -1.57 23.22 13.13
N LEU A 163 -0.73 22.90 12.17
CA LEU A 163 0.20 23.86 11.55
C LEU A 163 -0.48 24.98 10.75
N GLN A 164 -1.79 24.94 10.53
CA GLN A 164 -2.54 26.07 9.97
C GLN A 164 -2.49 27.33 10.86
N LEU A 165 -2.23 27.16 12.15
CA LEU A 165 -2.01 28.28 13.06
C LEU A 165 -0.84 29.16 12.61
N LEU A 166 0.15 28.60 11.93
CA LEU A 166 1.31 29.33 11.41
C LEU A 166 0.95 30.40 10.36
N ALA A 167 -0.26 30.36 9.81
CA ALA A 167 -0.75 31.38 8.90
C ALA A 167 -1.31 32.65 9.57
N ARG A 168 -1.25 32.73 10.90
CA ARG A 168 -1.78 33.85 11.69
C ARG A 168 -0.72 34.44 12.60
N PRO A 169 -0.77 35.76 12.92
CA PRO A 169 0.02 36.30 13.99
C PRO A 169 -0.50 35.71 15.33
N VAL A 170 0.34 35.02 16.04
CA VAL A 170 0.02 34.44 17.37
C VAL A 170 1.17 34.78 18.33
N PRO A 171 0.87 35.04 19.64
CA PRO A 171 1.92 35.18 20.63
C PRO A 171 2.79 33.93 20.69
N LEU A 172 4.10 34.11 20.75
CA LEU A 172 5.08 33.05 20.67
C LEU A 172 6.02 33.06 21.87
N ASP A 173 5.58 32.49 22.98
CA ASP A 173 6.45 32.22 24.13
C ASP A 173 7.38 31.01 23.85
N PRO A 174 8.43 30.79 24.67
CA PRO A 174 9.38 29.68 24.44
C PRO A 174 8.73 28.29 24.40
N THR A 175 7.67 28.03 25.17
CA THR A 175 6.99 26.73 25.21
C THR A 175 6.21 26.50 23.92
N SER A 176 5.43 27.49 23.49
CA SER A 176 4.67 27.46 22.24
C SER A 176 5.59 27.31 21.02
N ARG A 177 6.74 27.99 21.05
CA ARG A 177 7.77 27.88 19.99
C ARG A 177 8.31 26.46 19.89
N ASN A 178 8.75 25.89 21.01
CA ASN A 178 9.30 24.54 21.03
C ASN A 178 8.26 23.51 20.56
N HIS A 179 7.01 23.63 21.00
CA HIS A 179 5.93 22.74 20.58
C HIS A 179 5.68 22.80 19.06
N LEU A 180 5.68 23.99 18.46
CA LEU A 180 5.51 24.12 17.01
C LEU A 180 6.70 23.53 16.24
N ILE A 181 7.92 23.67 16.74
CA ILE A 181 9.11 23.06 16.14
C ILE A 181 9.01 21.53 16.25
N GLU A 182 8.63 20.98 17.39
CA GLU A 182 8.43 19.55 17.59
C GLU A 182 7.39 18.98 16.61
N GLU A 183 6.25 19.64 16.41
CA GLU A 183 5.24 19.24 15.42
C GLU A 183 5.75 19.27 13.99
N ILE A 184 6.57 20.27 13.63
CA ILE A 184 7.17 20.34 12.30
C ILE A 184 8.19 19.21 12.10
N GLU A 185 9.03 18.93 13.08
CA GLU A 185 10.00 17.84 13.05
C GLU A 185 9.32 16.48 13.02
N GLU A 186 8.22 16.26 13.77
CA GLU A 186 7.40 15.05 13.69
C GLU A 186 6.89 14.85 12.26
N ALA A 187 6.32 15.89 11.63
CA ALA A 187 5.86 15.81 10.25
C ALA A 187 6.99 15.47 9.27
N ARG A 188 8.18 16.06 9.44
CA ARG A 188 9.35 15.78 8.59
C ARG A 188 9.78 14.33 8.70
N GLY A 189 9.89 13.82 9.93
CA GLY A 189 10.22 12.40 10.18
C GLY A 189 9.19 11.44 9.58
N ASP A 190 7.90 11.74 9.71
CA ASP A 190 6.83 10.96 9.13
C ASP A 190 6.90 10.90 7.59
N PHE A 191 7.17 12.03 6.93
CA PHE A 191 7.32 12.05 5.47
C PHE A 191 8.57 11.31 4.99
N ASP A 192 9.70 11.41 5.69
CA ASP A 192 10.91 10.65 5.37
C ASP A 192 10.66 9.13 5.49
N ASP A 193 9.98 8.70 6.53
CA ASP A 193 9.55 7.32 6.73
C ASP A 193 8.61 6.84 5.62
N MET A 194 7.61 7.65 5.26
CA MET A 194 6.68 7.34 4.17
C MET A 194 7.41 7.24 2.82
N LYS A 195 8.40 8.11 2.56
CA LYS A 195 9.25 8.04 1.37
C LYS A 195 10.01 6.72 1.33
N LEU A 196 10.71 6.37 2.40
CA LEU A 196 11.49 5.13 2.48
C LEU A 196 10.61 3.88 2.26
N ARG A 197 9.45 3.82 2.91
CA ARG A 197 8.48 2.72 2.74
C ARG A 197 7.94 2.68 1.32
N SER A 198 7.67 3.84 0.72
CA SER A 198 7.22 3.95 -0.67
C SER A 198 8.24 3.40 -1.65
N GLU A 199 9.51 3.78 -1.52
CA GLU A 199 10.61 3.26 -2.35
C GLU A 199 10.77 1.74 -2.21
N GLN A 200 10.62 1.20 -0.99
CA GLN A 200 10.62 -0.25 -0.77
C GLN A 200 9.40 -0.94 -1.41
N ALA A 201 8.20 -0.37 -1.29
CA ALA A 201 6.98 -0.91 -1.89
C ALA A 201 7.07 -0.91 -3.42
N LEU A 202 7.57 0.18 -4.02
CA LEU A 202 7.81 0.28 -5.47
C LEU A 202 8.68 -0.87 -5.97
N ARG A 203 9.80 -1.15 -5.29
CA ARG A 203 10.69 -2.29 -5.62
C ARG A 203 9.96 -3.63 -5.51
N MET A 204 9.15 -3.83 -4.49
CA MET A 204 8.41 -5.10 -4.33
C MET A 204 7.36 -5.29 -5.44
N ILE A 205 6.65 -4.23 -5.81
CA ILE A 205 5.66 -4.27 -6.88
C ILE A 205 6.35 -4.47 -8.25
N ASP A 206 7.47 -3.79 -8.51
CA ASP A 206 8.23 -3.96 -9.74
C ASP A 206 8.74 -5.39 -9.91
N LEU A 207 9.39 -5.94 -8.87
CA LEU A 207 9.85 -7.32 -8.83
C LEU A 207 8.72 -8.36 -8.94
N SER A 208 7.47 -7.99 -8.66
CA SER A 208 6.32 -8.88 -8.85
C SER A 208 5.92 -9.03 -10.32
N GLY A 209 6.37 -8.16 -11.21
CA GLY A 209 5.97 -8.08 -12.60
C GLY A 209 4.57 -7.48 -12.81
N LEU A 210 4.00 -6.83 -11.78
CA LEU A 210 2.65 -6.24 -11.83
C LEU A 210 2.68 -4.70 -11.82
N ALA A 211 3.86 -4.08 -11.91
CA ALA A 211 4.00 -2.63 -11.96
C ALA A 211 3.34 -2.05 -13.23
N PRO A 212 2.69 -0.87 -13.14
CA PRO A 212 2.14 -0.18 -14.31
C PRO A 212 3.24 0.25 -15.29
N ALA A 213 2.89 0.53 -16.53
CA ALA A 213 3.85 1.02 -17.50
C ALA A 213 4.43 2.39 -17.09
N GLN A 214 5.72 2.63 -17.39
CA GLN A 214 6.40 3.89 -16.99
C GLN A 214 5.68 5.13 -17.51
N ARG A 215 5.20 5.08 -18.77
CA ARG A 215 4.42 6.19 -19.37
C ARG A 215 3.18 6.57 -18.55
N ASP A 216 2.52 5.59 -17.92
CA ASP A 216 1.30 5.83 -17.13
C ASP A 216 1.67 6.48 -15.78
N VAL A 217 2.82 6.10 -15.22
CA VAL A 217 3.41 6.74 -14.02
C VAL A 217 3.78 8.18 -14.34
N ASP A 218 4.50 8.43 -15.42
CA ASP A 218 4.93 9.77 -15.82
C ASP A 218 3.73 10.69 -16.09
N ALA A 219 2.68 10.16 -16.76
CA ALA A 219 1.45 10.89 -17.01
C ALA A 219 0.72 11.26 -15.69
N ALA A 220 0.62 10.33 -14.76
CA ALA A 220 0.00 10.58 -13.46
C ALA A 220 0.78 11.60 -12.63
N LEU A 221 2.11 11.49 -12.57
CA LEU A 221 2.96 12.44 -11.87
C LEU A 221 2.91 13.85 -12.50
N ALA A 222 2.75 13.94 -13.82
CA ALA A 222 2.61 15.22 -14.52
C ALA A 222 1.33 15.99 -14.12
N VAL A 223 0.26 15.28 -13.71
CA VAL A 223 -1.00 15.89 -13.28
C VAL A 223 -1.14 16.01 -11.76
N SER A 224 -0.24 15.41 -10.97
CA SER A 224 -0.23 15.49 -9.52
C SER A 224 -0.22 16.94 -9.02
N GLY A 225 -1.13 17.26 -8.10
CA GLY A 225 -1.23 18.59 -7.49
C GLY A 225 0.03 18.99 -6.74
N THR A 226 0.60 18.08 -5.94
CA THR A 226 1.82 18.34 -5.17
C THR A 226 3.03 18.54 -6.07
N VAL A 227 3.21 17.71 -7.10
CA VAL A 227 4.32 17.85 -8.07
C VAL A 227 4.22 19.16 -8.83
N LYS A 228 3.01 19.54 -9.29
CA LYS A 228 2.77 20.84 -9.94
C LYS A 228 3.10 22.02 -9.02
N PHE A 229 2.66 21.94 -7.76
CA PHE A 229 2.95 22.96 -6.76
C PHE A 229 4.45 23.15 -6.59
N CYS A 230 5.21 22.07 -6.36
CA CYS A 230 6.65 22.16 -6.17
C CYS A 230 7.35 22.79 -7.37
N ARG A 231 6.99 22.39 -8.59
CA ARG A 231 7.53 22.99 -9.83
C ARG A 231 7.19 24.46 -9.97
N ALA A 232 5.94 24.84 -9.69
CA ALA A 232 5.48 26.23 -9.79
C ALA A 232 6.19 27.16 -8.81
N HIS A 233 6.64 26.64 -7.66
CA HIS A 233 7.35 27.41 -6.65
C HIS A 233 8.88 27.23 -6.71
N GLY A 234 9.41 26.54 -7.73
CA GLY A 234 10.84 26.33 -7.90
C GLY A 234 11.48 25.46 -6.81
N ILE A 235 10.69 24.65 -6.09
CA ILE A 235 11.18 23.77 -5.03
C ILE A 235 11.59 22.44 -5.66
N ALA A 236 12.77 21.93 -5.27
CA ALA A 236 13.33 20.72 -5.86
C ALA A 236 12.49 19.49 -5.54
N LEU A 237 12.27 18.67 -6.57
CA LEU A 237 11.70 17.33 -6.45
C LEU A 237 12.82 16.28 -6.32
N GLY A 238 12.53 15.17 -5.67
CA GLY A 238 13.38 13.99 -5.67
C GLY A 238 13.51 13.38 -7.06
N LYS A 239 14.48 12.49 -7.21
CA LYS A 239 14.65 11.69 -8.42
C LYS A 239 13.86 10.40 -8.27
N ALA A 240 13.11 10.01 -9.30
CA ALA A 240 12.56 8.67 -9.37
C ALA A 240 13.72 7.66 -9.47
N GLU A 241 13.72 6.60 -8.65
CA GLU A 241 14.67 5.52 -8.84
C GLU A 241 14.42 4.85 -10.20
N PRO A 242 15.51 4.57 -10.98
CA PRO A 242 15.35 3.82 -12.22
C PRO A 242 14.82 2.42 -11.90
N ARG A 243 13.90 1.94 -12.71
CA ARG A 243 13.41 0.56 -12.64
C ARG A 243 14.53 -0.41 -13.02
N SER A 244 14.62 -1.52 -12.33
CA SER A 244 15.56 -2.61 -12.61
C SER A 244 15.13 -3.45 -13.82
#